data_ae9ca132df4f7500af0eeb2bef1d7dd8
#
_entry.id   ae9ca132df4f7500af0eeb2bef1d7dd8
#
_cell.length_a   1.000
_cell.length_b   1.000
_cell.length_c   1.000
_cell.angle_alpha   90.00
_cell.angle_beta   90.00
_cell.angle_gamma   90.00
#
_symmetry.space_group_name_H-M   'P 1'
#
loop_
_entity.id
_entity.type
_entity.pdbx_description
1 polymer ?
#
loop_
_entity_poly.entity_id
_entity_poly.type
_entity_poly.pdbx_seq_one_letter_code
_entity_poly.pdbx_strand_id
1 'polypeptide(L)'
;MRKSAYTIALLLGLLFSQAAEAQREQVTLHVPNFVRPLVEKWVAEYQKFNAQVDFQFKSGKSQDNEPNSILFVTDGSDGVFFARYAVLPVTARQSEAARLIGSHKLNARKLRSLFFVEDELDEDEDDDDSQEEQLHIYTGTSQASASHLYATHFGEETADYRGKKISGDDSYLNVAISRDPLGVTVNALSNLFNLESRQLREELALLPLDLDKQGRTVLSDGRLDDIIALLEEQQYSEIPIGKAGLAYDRSNSLLVDFVHWVLTYGTQYVHEYGLLQLPSHDLAQNF
;
A
#
# COMPACT_ATOMS: atom_id res chain seq x y z
N MET A 1 30.88 27.97 56.92
CA MET A 1 31.42 26.97 56.02
C MET A 1 30.47 25.80 55.69
N ARG A 2 29.41 25.51 56.50
CA ARG A 2 28.45 24.41 56.19
C ARG A 2 27.40 24.70 55.09
N LYS A 3 27.08 25.97 54.83
CA LYS A 3 26.04 26.38 53.85
C LYS A 3 26.55 26.27 52.37
N SER A 4 27.86 26.45 52.14
CA SER A 4 28.44 26.31 50.78
C SER A 4 28.53 24.90 50.26
N ALA A 5 28.63 23.90 51.14
CA ALA A 5 28.73 22.49 50.74
C ALA A 5 27.39 21.95 50.20
N TYR A 6 26.24 22.39 50.76
CA TYR A 6 24.91 21.99 50.28
C TYR A 6 24.56 22.60 48.92
N THR A 7 25.02 23.82 48.65
CA THR A 7 24.76 24.49 47.35
C THR A 7 25.51 23.82 46.20
N ILE A 8 26.77 23.37 46.47
CA ILE A 8 27.56 22.64 45.46
C ILE A 8 27.01 21.24 45.20
N ALA A 9 26.52 20.53 46.23
CA ALA A 9 25.91 19.21 46.06
C ALA A 9 24.58 19.29 45.29
N LEU A 10 23.77 20.35 45.50
CA LEU A 10 22.51 20.56 44.76
C LEU A 10 22.76 20.90 43.27
N LEU A 11 23.81 21.70 42.98
CA LEU A 11 24.21 22.04 41.61
C LEU A 11 24.78 20.83 40.85
N LEU A 12 25.56 19.97 41.53
CA LEU A 12 26.05 18.72 40.94
C LEU A 12 24.91 17.73 40.66
N GLY A 13 23.90 17.64 41.53
CA GLY A 13 22.72 16.81 41.33
C GLY A 13 21.88 17.25 40.13
N LEU A 14 21.76 18.55 39.88
CA LEU A 14 21.05 19.10 38.72
C LEU A 14 21.81 18.91 37.39
N LEU A 15 23.14 18.91 37.43
CA LEU A 15 23.98 18.63 36.25
C LEU A 15 23.94 17.15 35.86
N PHE A 16 23.79 16.23 36.80
CA PHE A 16 23.65 14.80 36.50
C PHE A 16 22.25 14.43 36.02
N SER A 17 21.21 15.19 36.35
CA SER A 17 19.85 14.93 35.83
C SER A 17 19.64 15.40 34.38
N GLN A 18 20.47 16.27 33.84
CA GLN A 18 20.43 16.68 32.42
C GLN A 18 21.27 15.77 31.49
N ALA A 19 22.13 14.91 32.05
CA ALA A 19 23.01 14.04 31.26
C ALA A 19 22.37 12.68 30.88
N ALA A 20 21.11 12.44 31.19
CA ALA A 20 20.46 11.15 30.96
C ALA A 20 19.19 11.22 30.09
N GLU A 21 18.98 12.26 29.32
CA GLU A 21 18.23 12.10 28.08
C GLU A 21 19.18 11.46 27.08
N ALA A 22 19.29 10.14 27.13
CA ALA A 22 19.90 9.39 26.06
C ALA A 22 19.25 9.88 24.76
N GLN A 23 20.05 10.54 23.92
CA GLN A 23 19.57 11.07 22.64
C GLN A 23 18.98 9.89 21.88
N ARG A 24 17.64 9.83 21.79
CA ARG A 24 16.98 8.76 21.08
C ARG A 24 17.40 8.81 19.63
N GLU A 25 17.79 7.68 19.11
CA GLU A 25 18.12 7.56 17.69
C GLU A 25 16.82 7.66 16.89
N GLN A 26 16.78 8.61 15.96
CA GLN A 26 15.59 8.87 15.17
C GLN A 26 15.67 8.18 13.81
N VAL A 27 14.62 7.43 13.46
CA VAL A 27 14.43 6.78 12.14
C VAL A 27 13.23 7.41 11.44
N THR A 28 13.42 7.82 10.19
CA THR A 28 12.33 8.34 9.35
C THR A 28 11.80 7.25 8.43
N LEU A 29 10.49 7.05 8.43
CA LEU A 29 9.79 6.06 7.62
C LEU A 29 8.96 6.76 6.53
N HIS A 30 9.33 6.53 5.26
CA HIS A 30 8.58 7.00 4.10
C HIS A 30 7.77 5.86 3.52
N VAL A 31 6.53 5.73 3.97
CA VAL A 31 5.65 4.63 3.57
C VAL A 31 4.27 5.16 3.13
N PRO A 32 3.66 4.58 2.08
CA PRO A 32 2.31 4.94 1.66
C PRO A 32 1.29 4.48 2.71
N ASN A 33 0.13 5.16 2.75
CA ASN A 33 -0.87 4.91 3.78
C ASN A 33 -1.46 3.49 3.73
N PHE A 34 -1.46 2.83 2.58
CA PHE A 34 -2.00 1.47 2.48
C PHE A 34 -1.15 0.42 3.21
N VAL A 35 0.15 0.70 3.47
CA VAL A 35 1.03 -0.16 4.29
C VAL A 35 1.29 0.43 5.68
N ARG A 36 1.01 1.71 5.87
CA ARG A 36 1.35 2.43 7.10
C ARG A 36 0.84 1.76 8.38
N PRO A 37 -0.40 1.25 8.45
CA PRO A 37 -0.89 0.58 9.66
C PRO A 37 -0.05 -0.66 10.04
N LEU A 38 0.44 -1.42 9.06
CA LEU A 38 1.35 -2.54 9.29
C LEU A 38 2.69 -2.04 9.86
N VAL A 39 3.25 -0.98 9.28
CA VAL A 39 4.53 -0.43 9.74
C VAL A 39 4.41 0.18 11.14
N GLU A 40 3.28 0.82 11.47
CA GLU A 40 2.98 1.28 12.82
C GLU A 40 2.91 0.12 13.83
N LYS A 41 2.33 -1.02 13.42
CA LYS A 41 2.36 -2.25 14.22
C LYS A 41 3.80 -2.73 14.44
N TRP A 42 4.61 -2.77 13.41
CA TRP A 42 6.03 -3.15 13.52
C TRP A 42 6.80 -2.26 14.48
N VAL A 43 6.65 -0.95 14.35
CA VAL A 43 7.28 0.02 15.25
C VAL A 43 6.87 -0.24 16.69
N ALA A 44 5.59 -0.40 16.95
CA ALA A 44 5.07 -0.65 18.29
C ALA A 44 5.61 -1.96 18.91
N GLU A 45 5.74 -3.02 18.10
CA GLU A 45 6.29 -4.31 18.58
C GLU A 45 7.81 -4.23 18.76
N TYR A 46 8.54 -3.61 17.83
CA TYR A 46 9.98 -3.45 17.89
C TYR A 46 10.41 -2.59 19.09
N GLN A 47 9.70 -1.50 19.37
CA GLN A 47 10.01 -0.59 20.48
C GLN A 47 9.82 -1.24 21.87
N LYS A 48 9.11 -2.35 22.00
CA LYS A 48 9.05 -3.09 23.27
C LYS A 48 10.42 -3.58 23.76
N PHE A 49 11.34 -3.80 22.81
CA PHE A 49 12.70 -4.28 23.09
C PHE A 49 13.77 -3.22 22.78
N ASN A 50 13.42 -2.16 22.04
CA ASN A 50 14.32 -1.12 21.55
C ASN A 50 13.74 0.27 21.83
N ALA A 51 13.47 0.57 23.10
CA ALA A 51 12.79 1.82 23.53
C ALA A 51 13.62 3.10 23.27
N GLN A 52 14.91 2.99 22.96
CA GLN A 52 15.81 4.10 22.63
C GLN A 52 15.65 4.59 21.19
N VAL A 53 14.93 3.85 20.32
CA VAL A 53 14.70 4.24 18.92
C VAL A 53 13.36 4.95 18.81
N ASP A 54 13.38 6.13 18.20
CA ASP A 54 12.17 6.89 17.87
C ASP A 54 11.90 6.86 16.37
N PHE A 55 10.65 6.66 15.98
CA PHE A 55 10.25 6.55 14.59
C PHE A 55 9.33 7.68 14.20
N GLN A 56 9.63 8.32 13.06
CA GLN A 56 8.79 9.36 12.48
C GLN A 56 8.28 8.94 11.11
N PHE A 57 6.99 9.11 10.88
CA PHE A 57 6.36 8.86 9.59
C PHE A 57 6.31 10.14 8.78
N LYS A 58 6.82 10.09 7.55
CA LYS A 58 6.72 11.18 6.58
C LYS A 58 5.92 10.73 5.36
N SER A 59 5.12 11.63 4.83
CA SER A 59 4.43 11.47 3.56
C SER A 59 5.27 12.08 2.44
N GLY A 60 5.22 11.48 1.24
CA GLY A 60 5.90 12.00 0.06
C GLY A 60 7.25 11.33 -0.23
N LYS A 61 7.93 11.85 -1.27
CA LYS A 61 9.27 11.35 -1.66
C LYS A 61 10.28 11.73 -0.58
N SER A 62 11.18 10.80 -0.27
CA SER A 62 12.39 11.12 0.50
C SER A 62 13.18 12.22 -0.22
N GLN A 63 13.79 13.10 0.56
CA GLN A 63 14.85 13.94 0.03
C GLN A 63 16.11 13.06 -0.15
N ASP A 64 16.80 13.23 -1.28
CA ASP A 64 18.06 12.54 -1.53
C ASP A 64 19.00 12.73 -0.34
N ASN A 65 19.50 11.61 0.21
CA ASN A 65 20.42 11.55 1.37
C ASN A 65 19.84 11.93 2.74
N GLU A 66 18.56 11.71 3.02
CA GLU A 66 18.06 11.81 4.39
C GLU A 66 18.67 10.68 5.24
N PRO A 67 19.54 11.00 6.25
CA PRO A 67 20.15 9.98 7.08
C PRO A 67 19.09 9.26 7.94
N ASN A 68 19.31 7.99 8.24
CA ASN A 68 18.41 7.17 9.04
C ASN A 68 17.00 7.07 8.48
N SER A 69 16.86 7.01 7.15
CA SER A 69 15.55 6.84 6.52
C SER A 69 15.35 5.44 5.94
N ILE A 70 14.12 4.97 6.01
CA ILE A 70 13.65 3.75 5.35
C ILE A 70 12.54 4.14 4.37
N LEU A 71 12.66 3.68 3.13
CA LEU A 71 11.74 3.99 2.05
C LEU A 71 10.94 2.77 1.66
N PHE A 72 9.64 2.93 1.46
CA PHE A 72 8.84 1.91 0.80
C PHE A 72 9.22 1.83 -0.68
N VAL A 73 9.43 0.61 -1.16
CA VAL A 73 9.75 0.33 -2.56
C VAL A 73 8.87 -0.79 -3.11
N THR A 74 8.73 -0.80 -4.42
CA THR A 74 7.96 -1.80 -5.18
C THR A 74 8.87 -2.57 -6.13
N ASP A 75 8.30 -3.47 -6.94
CA ASP A 75 9.01 -4.24 -7.94
C ASP A 75 9.96 -3.39 -8.79
N GLY A 76 11.11 -3.96 -9.16
CA GLY A 76 12.14 -3.29 -9.95
C GLY A 76 13.04 -2.33 -9.18
N SER A 77 12.79 -2.09 -7.90
CA SER A 77 13.62 -1.24 -7.05
C SER A 77 14.65 -2.06 -6.25
N ASP A 78 15.78 -1.43 -5.92
CA ASP A 78 16.74 -2.02 -4.98
C ASP A 78 16.18 -1.94 -3.56
N GLY A 79 15.98 -3.10 -2.93
CA GLY A 79 15.41 -3.20 -1.59
C GLY A 79 15.25 -4.64 -1.13
N VAL A 80 14.77 -4.81 0.09
CA VAL A 80 14.35 -6.11 0.63
C VAL A 80 12.82 -6.18 0.63
N PHE A 81 12.27 -7.27 0.13
CA PHE A 81 10.82 -7.43 0.03
C PHE A 81 10.27 -8.23 1.20
N PHE A 82 9.18 -7.77 1.79
CA PHE A 82 8.57 -8.38 2.97
C PHE A 82 7.17 -8.96 2.72
N ALA A 83 6.48 -8.53 1.67
CA ALA A 83 5.12 -8.94 1.34
C ALA A 83 4.82 -8.72 -0.15
N ARG A 84 3.61 -9.12 -0.55
CA ARG A 84 2.98 -8.69 -1.81
C ARG A 84 1.71 -7.91 -1.50
N TYR A 85 1.23 -7.11 -2.44
CA TYR A 85 -0.05 -6.42 -2.35
C TYR A 85 -0.82 -6.57 -3.66
N ALA A 86 -2.12 -6.76 -3.54
CA ALA A 86 -3.01 -6.87 -4.68
C ALA A 86 -3.83 -5.59 -4.85
N VAL A 87 -4.18 -5.29 -6.10
CA VAL A 87 -4.96 -4.13 -6.49
C VAL A 87 -6.22 -4.58 -7.21
N LEU A 88 -7.38 -4.05 -6.79
CA LEU A 88 -8.67 -4.36 -7.40
C LEU A 88 -9.34 -3.09 -7.95
N PRO A 89 -10.02 -3.19 -9.09
CA PRO A 89 -10.85 -2.11 -9.61
C PRO A 89 -12.16 -2.00 -8.83
N VAL A 90 -12.59 -0.76 -8.56
CA VAL A 90 -13.65 -0.45 -7.61
C VAL A 90 -14.44 0.80 -8.02
N THR A 91 -15.72 0.83 -7.66
CA THR A 91 -16.60 1.99 -7.76
C THR A 91 -17.41 2.17 -6.46
N ALA A 92 -18.15 3.25 -6.34
CA ALA A 92 -19.12 3.39 -5.24
C ALA A 92 -20.31 2.44 -5.44
N ARG A 93 -20.75 1.76 -4.38
CA ARG A 93 -21.75 0.66 -4.44
C ARG A 93 -23.08 1.03 -5.08
N GLN A 94 -23.57 2.21 -4.81
CA GLN A 94 -24.88 2.67 -5.31
C GLN A 94 -24.73 3.74 -6.39
N SER A 95 -23.63 3.70 -7.13
CA SER A 95 -23.30 4.67 -8.17
C SER A 95 -23.96 4.32 -9.52
N GLU A 96 -23.97 5.27 -10.42
CA GLU A 96 -24.33 5.06 -11.81
C GLU A 96 -23.30 4.17 -12.51
N ALA A 97 -22.01 4.33 -12.20
CA ALA A 97 -20.96 3.45 -12.68
C ALA A 97 -21.24 1.98 -12.34
N ALA A 98 -21.62 1.67 -11.08
CA ALA A 98 -21.99 0.32 -10.69
C ALA A 98 -23.18 -0.24 -11.50
N ARG A 99 -24.13 0.62 -11.88
CA ARG A 99 -25.29 0.24 -12.70
C ARG A 99 -24.92 0.03 -14.18
N LEU A 100 -24.08 0.89 -14.74
CA LEU A 100 -23.62 0.80 -16.13
C LEU A 100 -22.78 -0.45 -16.35
N ILE A 101 -21.81 -0.70 -15.48
CA ILE A 101 -20.98 -1.91 -15.52
C ILE A 101 -21.85 -3.16 -15.26
N GLY A 102 -22.79 -3.07 -14.33
CA GLY A 102 -23.79 -4.12 -14.05
C GLY A 102 -23.14 -5.47 -13.75
N SER A 103 -23.50 -6.49 -14.53
CA SER A 103 -22.94 -7.84 -14.45
C SER A 103 -21.97 -8.17 -15.59
N HIS A 104 -21.56 -7.18 -16.38
CA HIS A 104 -20.63 -7.36 -17.48
C HIS A 104 -19.27 -7.77 -16.91
N LYS A 105 -18.81 -8.94 -17.30
CA LYS A 105 -17.54 -9.45 -16.83
C LYS A 105 -16.39 -8.76 -17.57
N LEU A 106 -15.48 -8.19 -16.78
CA LEU A 106 -14.32 -7.48 -17.28
C LEU A 106 -13.12 -8.42 -17.26
N ASN A 107 -12.70 -8.87 -18.43
CA ASN A 107 -11.41 -9.58 -18.61
C ASN A 107 -10.26 -8.57 -18.71
N ALA A 108 -9.01 -9.05 -18.77
CA ALA A 108 -7.82 -8.22 -18.82
C ALA A 108 -7.84 -7.20 -19.98
N ARG A 109 -8.36 -7.57 -21.19
CA ARG A 109 -8.47 -6.67 -22.34
C ARG A 109 -9.46 -5.53 -22.06
N LYS A 110 -10.66 -5.86 -21.58
CA LYS A 110 -11.69 -4.85 -21.23
C LYS A 110 -11.25 -3.92 -20.10
N LEU A 111 -10.50 -4.46 -19.12
CA LEU A 111 -9.91 -3.62 -18.06
C LEU A 111 -8.86 -2.66 -18.61
N ARG A 112 -8.03 -3.11 -19.57
CA ARG A 112 -7.07 -2.23 -20.24
C ARG A 112 -7.77 -1.12 -20.98
N SER A 113 -8.73 -1.43 -21.84
CA SER A 113 -9.56 -0.48 -22.60
C SER A 113 -10.29 0.51 -21.68
N LEU A 114 -10.88 0.03 -20.56
CA LEU A 114 -11.58 0.88 -19.59
C LEU A 114 -10.66 1.92 -18.94
N PHE A 115 -9.44 1.55 -18.59
CA PHE A 115 -8.57 2.41 -17.78
C PHE A 115 -7.57 3.23 -18.60
N PHE A 116 -7.16 2.79 -19.79
CA PHE A 116 -6.09 3.41 -20.56
C PHE A 116 -6.58 3.96 -21.91
N VAL A 117 -5.81 4.88 -22.47
CA VAL A 117 -6.05 5.40 -23.82
C VAL A 117 -5.61 4.32 -24.80
N GLU A 118 -6.47 3.93 -25.70
CA GLU A 118 -6.13 2.99 -26.78
C GLU A 118 -5.34 3.68 -27.87
N ASP A 119 -4.33 3.01 -28.41
CA ASP A 119 -3.66 3.44 -29.62
C ASP A 119 -4.61 3.22 -30.82
N GLU A 120 -4.68 4.21 -31.74
CA GLU A 120 -5.55 4.20 -32.94
C GLU A 120 -5.41 2.96 -33.85
N LEU A 121 -4.48 2.05 -33.54
CA LEU A 121 -4.18 0.84 -34.32
C LEU A 121 -4.91 -0.42 -33.80
N ASP A 122 -5.52 -0.36 -32.63
CA ASP A 122 -6.21 -1.50 -31.97
C ASP A 122 -7.74 -1.50 -32.19
N GLU A 123 -8.24 -0.82 -33.22
CA GLU A 123 -9.67 -0.78 -33.60
C GLU A 123 -10.15 -2.18 -34.07
N ASP A 124 -10.36 -3.10 -33.13
CA ASP A 124 -11.23 -4.25 -33.35
C ASP A 124 -12.67 -3.85 -32.97
N GLU A 125 -13.52 -3.81 -34.00
CA GLU A 125 -14.96 -3.51 -33.93
C GLU A 125 -15.70 -4.55 -33.06
N ASP A 126 -15.78 -4.32 -31.74
CA ASP A 126 -16.75 -5.01 -30.86
C ASP A 126 -17.66 -3.98 -30.18
N ASP A 127 -18.89 -4.00 -30.63
CA ASP A 127 -19.97 -3.00 -30.57
C ASP A 127 -20.61 -2.71 -29.20
N ASP A 128 -19.96 -2.92 -28.02
CA ASP A 128 -20.63 -2.70 -26.72
C ASP A 128 -19.94 -1.64 -25.81
N ASP A 129 -18.91 -0.95 -26.30
CA ASP A 129 -18.08 -0.02 -25.50
C ASP A 129 -18.71 1.34 -25.18
N SER A 130 -19.86 1.68 -25.80
CA SER A 130 -20.45 3.03 -25.69
C SER A 130 -20.88 3.43 -24.26
N GLN A 131 -21.10 2.47 -23.37
CA GLN A 131 -21.48 2.75 -21.97
C GLN A 131 -20.27 2.92 -21.07
N GLU A 132 -19.17 2.22 -21.34
CA GLU A 132 -17.93 2.31 -20.58
C GLU A 132 -17.18 3.63 -20.83
N GLU A 133 -17.37 4.26 -22.01
CA GLU A 133 -16.85 5.59 -22.33
C GLU A 133 -17.37 6.71 -21.42
N GLN A 134 -18.54 6.52 -20.79
CA GLN A 134 -19.11 7.48 -19.86
C GLN A 134 -18.47 7.47 -18.49
N LEU A 135 -17.68 6.43 -18.17
CA LEU A 135 -17.08 6.29 -16.84
C LEU A 135 -15.93 7.28 -16.63
N HIS A 136 -15.83 7.80 -15.42
CA HIS A 136 -14.80 8.73 -15.01
C HIS A 136 -13.71 8.00 -14.22
N ILE A 137 -12.53 7.83 -14.82
CA ILE A 137 -11.41 7.14 -14.20
C ILE A 137 -10.65 8.10 -13.28
N TYR A 138 -10.39 7.67 -12.04
CA TYR A 138 -9.57 8.36 -11.06
C TYR A 138 -8.33 7.55 -10.74
N THR A 139 -7.14 8.17 -10.82
CA THR A 139 -5.85 7.49 -10.64
C THR A 139 -4.90 8.28 -9.75
N GLY A 140 -4.02 7.59 -9.04
CA GLY A 140 -2.95 8.17 -8.25
C GLY A 140 -1.75 8.55 -9.10
N THR A 141 -0.92 9.48 -8.59
CA THR A 141 0.28 9.97 -9.30
C THR A 141 1.60 9.46 -8.70
N SER A 142 1.55 8.75 -7.56
CA SER A 142 2.74 8.23 -6.90
C SER A 142 3.22 6.94 -7.57
N GLN A 143 4.54 6.74 -7.66
CA GLN A 143 5.13 5.47 -8.09
C GLN A 143 4.84 4.30 -7.12
N ALA A 144 4.55 4.60 -5.86
CA ALA A 144 4.12 3.62 -4.87
C ALA A 144 2.59 3.47 -4.80
N SER A 145 1.84 4.01 -5.77
CA SER A 145 0.38 3.93 -5.81
C SER A 145 -0.12 2.61 -6.39
N ALA A 146 -1.35 2.24 -6.03
CA ALA A 146 -2.08 1.16 -6.65
C ALA A 146 -2.22 1.37 -8.18
N SER A 147 -2.41 2.62 -8.61
CA SER A 147 -2.49 2.98 -10.03
C SER A 147 -1.21 2.68 -10.80
N HIS A 148 -0.03 2.89 -10.18
CA HIS A 148 1.24 2.57 -10.85
C HIS A 148 1.40 1.06 -11.05
N LEU A 149 1.11 0.25 -10.03
CA LEU A 149 1.14 -1.21 -10.16
C LEU A 149 0.15 -1.68 -11.24
N TYR A 150 -1.04 -1.09 -11.27
CA TYR A 150 -2.07 -1.46 -12.24
C TYR A 150 -1.63 -1.14 -13.68
N ALA A 151 -1.09 0.05 -13.94
CA ALA A 151 -0.55 0.41 -15.26
C ALA A 151 0.57 -0.54 -15.68
N THR A 152 1.58 -0.73 -14.84
CA THR A 152 2.73 -1.61 -15.13
C THR A 152 2.29 -3.06 -15.44
N HIS A 153 1.28 -3.57 -14.75
CA HIS A 153 0.73 -4.91 -14.97
C HIS A 153 0.15 -5.08 -16.37
N PHE A 154 -0.54 -4.07 -16.88
CA PHE A 154 -1.12 -4.06 -18.23
C PHE A 154 -0.13 -3.61 -19.33
N GLY A 155 1.14 -3.35 -18.97
CA GLY A 155 2.17 -2.90 -19.91
C GLY A 155 2.06 -1.41 -20.26
N GLU A 156 1.35 -0.62 -19.43
CA GLU A 156 1.07 0.80 -19.62
C GLU A 156 1.88 1.67 -18.65
N GLU A 157 1.97 2.95 -18.94
CA GLU A 157 2.50 3.96 -18.01
C GLU A 157 1.36 4.69 -17.29
N THR A 158 1.67 5.31 -16.15
CA THR A 158 0.69 6.14 -15.44
C THR A 158 0.27 7.38 -16.24
N ALA A 159 1.01 7.72 -17.30
CA ALA A 159 0.64 8.78 -18.23
C ALA A 159 -0.56 8.40 -19.11
N ASP A 160 -0.70 7.12 -19.44
CA ASP A 160 -1.65 6.59 -20.41
C ASP A 160 -3.06 6.38 -19.84
N TYR A 161 -3.23 6.55 -18.53
CA TYR A 161 -4.56 6.51 -17.94
C TYR A 161 -5.51 7.52 -18.54
N ARG A 162 -6.71 7.07 -18.87
CA ARG A 162 -7.86 7.95 -19.14
C ARG A 162 -8.26 8.69 -17.84
N GLY A 163 -8.85 9.87 -17.98
CA GLY A 163 -9.51 10.53 -16.86
C GLY A 163 -8.61 11.40 -15.98
N LYS A 164 -8.89 11.41 -14.66
CA LYS A 164 -8.37 12.42 -13.74
C LYS A 164 -7.30 11.86 -12.81
N LYS A 165 -6.16 12.54 -12.75
CA LYS A 165 -5.07 12.21 -11.84
C LYS A 165 -5.22 12.96 -10.52
N ILE A 166 -5.18 12.24 -9.40
CA ILE A 166 -5.25 12.77 -8.05
C ILE A 166 -3.86 12.68 -7.41
N SER A 167 -3.33 13.82 -7.02
CA SER A 167 -2.09 13.88 -6.26
C SER A 167 -2.34 13.57 -4.79
N GLY A 168 -1.44 12.81 -4.19
CA GLY A 168 -1.50 12.46 -2.78
C GLY A 168 -1.65 10.96 -2.56
N ASP A 169 -2.37 10.60 -1.53
CA ASP A 169 -2.54 9.22 -1.11
C ASP A 169 -3.71 8.53 -1.82
N ASP A 170 -3.58 7.22 -2.07
CA ASP A 170 -4.60 6.41 -2.76
C ASP A 170 -5.94 6.33 -2.00
N SER A 171 -5.97 6.64 -0.69
CA SER A 171 -7.23 6.76 0.05
C SER A 171 -8.14 7.88 -0.50
N TYR A 172 -7.56 8.91 -1.13
CA TYR A 172 -8.32 9.99 -1.80
C TYR A 172 -9.07 9.50 -3.04
N LEU A 173 -8.64 8.41 -3.66
CA LEU A 173 -9.32 7.80 -4.80
C LEU A 173 -10.69 7.28 -4.39
N ASN A 174 -10.80 6.61 -3.23
CA ASN A 174 -12.10 6.16 -2.70
C ASN A 174 -13.03 7.34 -2.41
N VAL A 175 -12.48 8.47 -1.91
CA VAL A 175 -13.25 9.70 -1.70
C VAL A 175 -13.71 10.31 -3.02
N ALA A 176 -12.88 10.27 -4.07
CA ALA A 176 -13.24 10.80 -5.38
C ALA A 176 -14.41 10.05 -5.99
N ILE A 177 -14.35 8.71 -6.04
CA ILE A 177 -15.44 7.89 -6.59
C ILE A 177 -16.73 7.99 -5.75
N SER A 178 -16.63 8.23 -4.44
CA SER A 178 -17.83 8.42 -3.60
C SER A 178 -18.59 9.72 -3.90
N ARG A 179 -17.93 10.69 -4.53
CA ARG A 179 -18.49 12.00 -4.90
C ARG A 179 -18.90 12.09 -6.36
N ASP A 180 -18.50 11.13 -7.17
CA ASP A 180 -18.77 11.08 -8.60
C ASP A 180 -19.58 9.81 -8.92
N PRO A 181 -20.85 9.95 -9.33
CA PRO A 181 -21.69 8.79 -9.68
C PRO A 181 -21.13 7.90 -10.80
N LEU A 182 -20.27 8.44 -11.66
CA LEU A 182 -19.61 7.73 -12.76
C LEU A 182 -18.17 7.33 -12.44
N GLY A 183 -17.73 7.59 -11.20
CA GLY A 183 -16.36 7.39 -10.78
C GLY A 183 -15.95 5.92 -10.62
N VAL A 184 -14.81 5.58 -11.21
CA VAL A 184 -14.14 4.27 -11.08
C VAL A 184 -12.68 4.48 -10.75
N THR A 185 -12.10 3.59 -9.96
CA THR A 185 -10.67 3.62 -9.61
C THR A 185 -10.13 2.22 -9.36
N VAL A 186 -8.84 2.15 -9.07
CA VAL A 186 -8.15 0.96 -8.57
C VAL A 186 -7.55 1.24 -7.20
N ASN A 187 -7.55 0.27 -6.31
CA ASN A 187 -6.92 0.46 -5.00
C ASN A 187 -6.42 -0.84 -4.38
N ALA A 188 -5.49 -0.73 -3.42
CA ALA A 188 -4.97 -1.86 -2.67
C ALA A 188 -6.02 -2.42 -1.69
N LEU A 189 -5.97 -3.72 -1.40
CA LEU A 189 -6.92 -4.40 -0.50
C LEU A 189 -7.08 -3.68 0.84
N SER A 190 -6.00 -3.22 1.44
CA SER A 190 -6.02 -2.50 2.73
C SER A 190 -6.82 -1.18 2.70
N ASN A 191 -6.96 -0.54 1.54
CA ASN A 191 -7.79 0.65 1.36
C ASN A 191 -9.25 0.31 1.00
N LEU A 192 -9.49 -0.87 0.43
CA LEU A 192 -10.82 -1.31 0.03
C LEU A 192 -11.59 -2.00 1.16
N PHE A 193 -10.89 -2.67 2.05
CA PHE A 193 -11.49 -3.46 3.12
C PHE A 193 -11.37 -2.75 4.47
N ASN A 194 -12.34 -3.00 5.33
CA ASN A 194 -12.22 -2.68 6.74
C ASN A 194 -11.37 -3.78 7.42
N LEU A 195 -10.21 -3.40 7.96
CA LEU A 195 -9.24 -4.35 8.51
C LEU A 195 -9.72 -5.02 9.82
N GLU A 196 -10.66 -4.41 10.55
CA GLU A 196 -11.23 -4.99 11.77
C GLU A 196 -12.33 -6.01 11.45
N SER A 197 -13.32 -5.62 10.62
CA SER A 197 -14.43 -6.50 10.23
C SER A 197 -14.05 -7.51 9.15
N ARG A 198 -12.93 -7.30 8.45
CA ARG A 198 -12.45 -8.11 7.32
C ARG A 198 -13.42 -8.15 6.14
N GLN A 199 -14.29 -7.15 6.02
CA GLN A 199 -15.28 -7.03 4.95
C GLN A 199 -14.95 -5.87 4.00
N LEU A 200 -15.36 -6.00 2.73
CA LEU A 200 -15.36 -4.88 1.80
C LEU A 200 -16.12 -3.71 2.42
N ARG A 201 -15.57 -2.49 2.32
CA ARG A 201 -16.23 -1.29 2.84
C ARG A 201 -17.63 -1.15 2.25
N GLU A 202 -18.62 -0.82 3.08
CA GLU A 202 -20.03 -0.82 2.71
C GLU A 202 -20.35 0.11 1.53
N GLU A 203 -19.61 1.22 1.43
CA GLU A 203 -19.77 2.21 0.36
C GLU A 203 -19.16 1.79 -0.98
N LEU A 204 -18.37 0.70 -1.03
CA LEU A 204 -17.65 0.27 -2.22
C LEU A 204 -18.25 -0.98 -2.85
N ALA A 205 -18.06 -1.11 -4.16
CA ALA A 205 -18.35 -2.30 -4.95
C ALA A 205 -17.16 -2.63 -5.85
N LEU A 206 -16.67 -3.87 -5.79
CA LEU A 206 -15.66 -4.36 -6.72
C LEU A 206 -16.27 -4.48 -8.12
N LEU A 207 -15.51 -4.18 -9.15
CA LEU A 207 -15.95 -4.42 -10.53
C LEU A 207 -16.01 -5.93 -10.79
N PRO A 208 -16.97 -6.39 -11.62
CA PRO A 208 -17.15 -7.82 -11.90
C PRO A 208 -16.07 -8.34 -12.85
N LEU A 209 -15.04 -8.97 -12.31
CA LEU A 209 -13.94 -9.54 -13.08
C LEU A 209 -14.32 -10.89 -13.74
N ASP A 210 -13.78 -11.15 -14.93
CA ASP A 210 -13.98 -12.42 -15.63
C ASP A 210 -13.01 -13.50 -15.15
N LEU A 211 -13.20 -13.91 -13.91
CA LEU A 211 -12.44 -14.97 -13.25
C LEU A 211 -13.17 -16.32 -13.41
N ASP A 212 -12.55 -17.38 -12.96
CA ASP A 212 -13.19 -18.67 -12.79
C ASP A 212 -14.35 -18.63 -11.76
N LYS A 213 -15.06 -19.72 -11.58
CA LYS A 213 -16.19 -19.78 -10.65
C LYS A 213 -15.78 -19.51 -9.21
N GLN A 214 -14.62 -20.03 -8.79
CA GLN A 214 -14.12 -19.84 -7.42
C GLN A 214 -13.76 -18.38 -7.19
N GLY A 215 -12.97 -17.76 -8.07
CA GLY A 215 -12.56 -16.37 -7.97
C GLY A 215 -13.76 -15.42 -7.92
N ARG A 216 -14.75 -15.62 -8.80
CA ARG A 216 -15.98 -14.80 -8.78
C ARG A 216 -16.75 -14.92 -7.46
N THR A 217 -16.87 -16.15 -6.93
CA THR A 217 -17.57 -16.37 -5.65
C THR A 217 -16.85 -15.66 -4.51
N VAL A 218 -15.53 -15.84 -4.39
CA VAL A 218 -14.72 -15.23 -3.33
C VAL A 218 -14.77 -13.71 -3.38
N LEU A 219 -14.64 -13.10 -4.58
CA LEU A 219 -14.73 -11.64 -4.71
C LEU A 219 -16.15 -11.13 -4.39
N SER A 220 -17.20 -11.87 -4.79
CA SER A 220 -18.60 -11.52 -4.52
C SER A 220 -18.92 -11.55 -3.01
N ASP A 221 -18.36 -12.51 -2.27
CA ASP A 221 -18.55 -12.64 -0.82
C ASP A 221 -17.89 -11.48 -0.05
N GLY A 222 -16.88 -10.85 -0.66
CA GLY A 222 -16.23 -9.63 -0.14
C GLY A 222 -15.54 -9.82 1.20
N ARG A 223 -14.99 -11.00 1.47
CA ARG A 223 -14.23 -11.32 2.68
C ARG A 223 -12.74 -11.25 2.41
N LEU A 224 -12.04 -10.36 3.12
CA LEU A 224 -10.63 -10.11 2.89
C LEU A 224 -9.76 -11.37 3.05
N ASP A 225 -10.02 -12.19 4.06
CA ASP A 225 -9.23 -13.40 4.32
C ASP A 225 -9.36 -14.43 3.20
N ASP A 226 -10.56 -14.59 2.65
CA ASP A 226 -10.81 -15.52 1.54
C ASP A 226 -10.16 -15.01 0.24
N ILE A 227 -10.16 -13.69 0.03
CA ILE A 227 -9.48 -13.06 -1.12
C ILE A 227 -7.95 -13.20 -1.00
N ILE A 228 -7.38 -12.97 0.18
CA ILE A 228 -5.95 -13.17 0.42
C ILE A 228 -5.57 -14.62 0.13
N ALA A 229 -6.28 -15.59 0.69
CA ALA A 229 -6.02 -17.02 0.46
C ALA A 229 -6.10 -17.37 -1.03
N LEU A 230 -7.13 -16.91 -1.75
CA LEU A 230 -7.28 -17.13 -3.18
C LEU A 230 -6.08 -16.58 -3.97
N LEU A 231 -5.65 -15.34 -3.69
CA LEU A 231 -4.58 -14.67 -4.44
C LEU A 231 -3.18 -15.17 -4.08
N GLU A 232 -3.03 -15.87 -2.98
CA GLU A 232 -1.78 -16.59 -2.65
C GLU A 232 -1.68 -17.93 -3.37
N GLU A 233 -2.80 -18.57 -3.67
CA GLU A 233 -2.87 -19.86 -4.37
C GLU A 233 -2.91 -19.70 -5.89
N GLN A 234 -3.57 -18.65 -6.40
CA GLN A 234 -3.86 -18.47 -7.82
C GLN A 234 -3.47 -17.07 -8.30
N GLN A 235 -3.03 -16.99 -9.56
CA GLN A 235 -2.76 -15.75 -10.27
C GLN A 235 -3.82 -15.54 -11.34
N TYR A 236 -4.33 -14.31 -11.40
CA TYR A 236 -5.30 -13.87 -12.39
C TYR A 236 -4.74 -12.69 -13.20
N SER A 237 -4.92 -12.72 -14.51
CA SER A 237 -4.49 -11.63 -15.40
C SER A 237 -5.25 -10.31 -15.15
N GLU A 238 -6.42 -10.40 -14.50
CA GLU A 238 -7.26 -9.28 -14.14
C GLU A 238 -6.87 -8.62 -12.82
N ILE A 239 -6.02 -9.26 -12.02
CA ILE A 239 -5.69 -8.81 -10.66
C ILE A 239 -4.17 -8.59 -10.53
N PRO A 240 -3.72 -7.34 -10.61
CA PRO A 240 -2.32 -7.00 -10.38
C PRO A 240 -1.86 -7.34 -8.96
N ILE A 241 -0.72 -8.01 -8.86
CA ILE A 241 -0.04 -8.30 -7.60
C ILE A 241 1.40 -7.84 -7.72
N GLY A 242 1.82 -6.94 -6.85
CA GLY A 242 3.18 -6.42 -6.78
C GLY A 242 3.86 -6.74 -5.45
N LYS A 243 5.19 -6.58 -5.41
CA LYS A 243 5.99 -6.77 -4.19
C LYS A 243 6.04 -5.47 -3.39
N ALA A 244 5.99 -5.60 -2.07
CA ALA A 244 6.15 -4.53 -1.09
C ALA A 244 7.49 -4.72 -0.37
N GLY A 245 8.34 -3.71 -0.41
CA GLY A 245 9.69 -3.78 0.12
C GLY A 245 10.13 -2.52 0.84
N LEU A 246 11.34 -2.58 1.41
CA LEU A 246 12.01 -1.50 2.12
C LEU A 246 13.41 -1.30 1.53
N ALA A 247 13.72 -0.05 1.18
CA ALA A 247 15.08 0.39 0.83
C ALA A 247 15.65 1.21 1.99
N TYR A 248 16.90 0.97 2.33
CA TYR A 248 17.59 1.60 3.46
C TYR A 248 19.10 1.54 3.28
N ASP A 249 19.84 2.36 4.02
CA ASP A 249 21.30 2.30 4.05
C ASP A 249 21.77 1.04 4.83
N ARG A 250 22.29 0.06 4.09
CA ARG A 250 22.77 -1.22 4.63
C ARG A 250 24.05 -1.07 5.48
N SER A 251 24.71 0.09 5.45
CA SER A 251 25.85 0.38 6.34
C SER A 251 25.42 0.87 7.73
N ASN A 252 24.15 1.26 7.88
CA ASN A 252 23.60 1.74 9.14
C ASN A 252 23.04 0.55 9.95
N SER A 253 23.73 0.19 11.03
CA SER A 253 23.37 -0.96 11.86
C SER A 253 21.97 -0.86 12.47
N LEU A 254 21.52 0.36 12.84
CA LEU A 254 20.18 0.58 13.38
C LEU A 254 19.09 0.21 12.39
N LEU A 255 19.24 0.64 11.12
CA LEU A 255 18.27 0.33 10.06
C LEU A 255 18.32 -1.17 9.71
N VAL A 256 19.53 -1.74 9.65
CA VAL A 256 19.72 -3.19 9.45
C VAL A 256 19.00 -4.00 10.52
N ASP A 257 19.15 -3.64 11.80
CA ASP A 257 18.53 -4.34 12.92
C ASP A 257 17.01 -4.29 12.85
N PHE A 258 16.45 -3.10 12.55
CA PHE A 258 14.99 -2.96 12.39
C PHE A 258 14.46 -3.77 11.20
N VAL A 259 15.08 -3.67 10.03
CA VAL A 259 14.66 -4.40 8.83
C VAL A 259 14.83 -5.92 9.01
N HIS A 260 15.91 -6.36 9.64
CA HIS A 260 16.09 -7.77 9.98
C HIS A 260 14.97 -8.27 10.92
N TRP A 261 14.58 -7.47 11.92
CA TRP A 261 13.47 -7.78 12.79
C TRP A 261 12.14 -7.86 12.00
N VAL A 262 11.90 -6.94 11.05
CA VAL A 262 10.72 -6.96 10.17
C VAL A 262 10.67 -8.26 9.39
N LEU A 263 11.77 -8.67 8.75
CA LEU A 263 11.82 -9.90 7.94
C LEU A 263 11.66 -11.17 8.77
N THR A 264 12.13 -11.15 10.03
CA THR A 264 12.11 -12.32 10.91
C THR A 264 10.78 -12.46 11.66
N TYR A 265 10.24 -11.35 12.17
CA TYR A 265 9.06 -11.34 13.06
C TYR A 265 7.91 -10.51 12.52
N GLY A 266 8.18 -9.45 11.75
CA GLY A 266 7.17 -8.51 11.29
C GLY A 266 6.25 -9.10 10.22
N THR A 267 6.77 -9.99 9.39
CA THR A 267 6.02 -10.60 8.27
C THR A 267 4.82 -11.44 8.70
N GLN A 268 4.76 -11.90 9.95
CA GLN A 268 3.60 -12.62 10.47
C GLN A 268 2.31 -11.77 10.50
N TYR A 269 2.42 -10.45 10.47
CA TYR A 269 1.28 -9.52 10.56
C TYR A 269 0.70 -9.11 9.20
N VAL A 270 1.31 -9.51 8.07
CA VAL A 270 0.94 -8.98 6.74
C VAL A 270 -0.54 -9.20 6.40
N HIS A 271 -1.10 -10.38 6.71
CA HIS A 271 -2.51 -10.68 6.46
C HIS A 271 -3.47 -9.81 7.27
N GLU A 272 -3.13 -9.48 8.51
CA GLU A 272 -3.96 -8.60 9.35
C GLU A 272 -4.18 -7.24 8.68
N TYR A 273 -3.19 -6.79 7.89
CA TYR A 273 -3.20 -5.49 7.23
C TYR A 273 -3.52 -5.56 5.73
N GLY A 274 -4.09 -6.67 5.27
CA GLY A 274 -4.58 -6.78 3.89
C GLY A 274 -3.49 -6.96 2.83
N LEU A 275 -2.31 -7.43 3.23
CA LEU A 275 -1.25 -7.82 2.31
C LEU A 275 -1.16 -9.34 2.20
N LEU A 276 -0.53 -9.81 1.12
CA LEU A 276 -0.26 -11.20 0.85
C LEU A 276 1.15 -11.56 1.32
N GLN A 277 1.36 -12.81 1.74
CA GLN A 277 2.70 -13.29 2.06
C GLN A 277 3.59 -13.34 0.83
N LEU A 278 4.86 -13.07 1.05
CA LEU A 278 5.88 -13.31 0.04
C LEU A 278 6.18 -14.81 -0.02
N PRO A 279 6.29 -15.42 -1.22
CA PRO A 279 6.71 -16.81 -1.34
C PRO A 279 8.03 -17.08 -0.62
N SER A 280 8.16 -18.25 0.00
CA SER A 280 9.34 -18.59 0.83
C SER A 280 10.68 -18.47 0.10
N HIS A 281 10.71 -18.73 -1.22
CA HIS A 281 11.92 -18.59 -2.04
C HIS A 281 12.32 -17.11 -2.22
N ASP A 282 11.35 -16.20 -2.30
CA ASP A 282 11.61 -14.76 -2.42
C ASP A 282 12.09 -14.18 -1.08
N LEU A 283 11.51 -14.64 0.03
CA LEU A 283 11.99 -14.26 1.37
C LEU A 283 13.45 -14.68 1.60
N ALA A 284 13.84 -15.87 1.14
CA ALA A 284 15.21 -16.36 1.28
C ALA A 284 16.26 -15.51 0.53
N GLN A 285 15.86 -14.75 -0.48
CA GLN A 285 16.76 -13.85 -1.22
C GLN A 285 17.14 -12.58 -0.44
N ASN A 286 16.43 -12.28 0.65
CA ASN A 286 16.69 -11.11 1.49
C ASN A 286 17.84 -11.33 2.51
N PHE A 287 18.29 -12.57 2.69
CA PHE A 287 19.35 -12.98 3.62
C PHE A 287 20.58 -13.47 2.87
#